data_01629cef88f873297e5b7fdbd7881db7
#
_entry.id   01629cef88f873297e5b7fdbd7881db7
#
_cell.length_a   1.000
_cell.length_b   1.000
_cell.length_c   1.000
_cell.angle_alpha   90.00
_cell.angle_beta   90.00
_cell.angle_gamma   90.00
#
_symmetry.space_group_name_H-M   'P 1'
#
loop_
_entity.id
_entity.type
_entity.pdbx_description
1 polymer ?
#
loop_
_entity_poly.entity_id
_entity_poly.type
_entity_poly.pdbx_seq_one_letter_code
_entity_poly.pdbx_strand_id
1 'polypeptide(L)'
;MINNNQMIRAIGIDVHKDSYSISAFNPQTTNFSAETTVAADSKSVITYLKRLKKEIAAPVKIEIGYEAGPTGFGLKRDLEKAGYTCHVMAPTSIYRPAAGVKVKTDAKDARTLAKAVYWGSYSEVVPLSKEDESYRDYIRMRDDRKEALKKAKQNLLSFLLRKDRKYSGSPWTQKHLSWLKKQEFESPIDKLTIQEYLNEVTRLNDAIVLLDAKIEEFSREDRYKDKVDKLRCFAGIDTHVAMVMITEIGDYNRFTSAEAFSSYLGLCPGEHSS
;
A
#
# COMPACT_ATOMS: atom_id res chain seq x y z
N MET A 1 -31.49 11.27 -13.82
CA MET A 1 -32.24 10.15 -14.43
C MET A 1 -31.25 9.32 -15.22
N ILE A 2 -30.81 8.17 -14.69
CA ILE A 2 -29.88 7.25 -15.35
C ILE A 2 -30.70 6.59 -16.47
N ASN A 3 -30.19 6.65 -17.68
CA ASN A 3 -30.80 6.06 -18.86
C ASN A 3 -30.79 4.53 -18.70
N ASN A 4 -31.95 3.95 -18.34
CA ASN A 4 -32.10 2.62 -17.72
C ASN A 4 -32.05 1.45 -18.71
N ASN A 5 -31.44 1.61 -19.91
CA ASN A 5 -31.46 0.56 -20.94
C ASN A 5 -30.07 0.09 -21.42
N GLN A 6 -29.00 0.50 -20.77
CA GLN A 6 -27.67 0.03 -21.18
C GLN A 6 -27.33 -1.23 -20.40
N MET A 7 -27.08 -2.32 -21.11
CA MET A 7 -26.61 -3.58 -20.52
C MET A 7 -25.24 -3.38 -19.86
N ILE A 8 -25.08 -3.80 -18.59
CA ILE A 8 -23.82 -3.72 -17.87
C ILE A 8 -23.18 -5.11 -17.83
N ARG A 9 -21.86 -5.17 -18.04
CA ARG A 9 -21.02 -6.33 -17.71
C ARG A 9 -19.98 -5.88 -16.70
N ALA A 10 -20.01 -6.50 -15.54
CA ALA A 10 -19.03 -6.26 -14.50
C ALA A 10 -17.90 -7.29 -14.61
N ILE A 11 -16.69 -6.81 -14.71
CA ILE A 11 -15.48 -7.61 -14.86
C ILE A 11 -14.67 -7.53 -13.58
N GLY A 12 -14.43 -8.68 -12.96
CA GLY A 12 -13.47 -8.81 -11.87
C GLY A 12 -12.14 -9.35 -12.39
N ILE A 13 -11.05 -8.73 -11.97
CA ILE A 13 -9.69 -9.17 -12.30
C ILE A 13 -8.97 -9.46 -10.99
N ASP A 14 -8.59 -10.70 -10.78
CA ASP A 14 -7.66 -11.07 -9.72
C ASP A 14 -6.23 -10.92 -10.27
N VAL A 15 -5.50 -9.96 -9.70
CA VAL A 15 -4.23 -9.45 -10.23
C VAL A 15 -3.06 -10.07 -9.48
N HIS A 16 -2.28 -10.89 -10.16
CA HIS A 16 -1.04 -11.48 -9.65
C HIS A 16 0.18 -11.00 -10.43
N LYS A 17 1.37 -11.34 -9.94
CA LYS A 17 2.64 -10.93 -10.56
C LYS A 17 2.79 -11.44 -11.98
N ASP A 18 2.38 -12.70 -12.22
CA ASP A 18 2.69 -13.43 -13.45
C ASP A 18 1.45 -13.63 -14.34
N SER A 19 0.25 -13.51 -13.79
CA SER A 19 -1.01 -13.71 -14.53
C SER A 19 -2.17 -12.95 -13.91
N TYR A 20 -3.18 -12.67 -14.71
CA TYR A 20 -4.45 -12.09 -14.29
C TYR A 20 -5.58 -13.07 -14.56
N SER A 21 -6.36 -13.40 -13.53
CA SER A 21 -7.57 -14.21 -13.67
C SER A 21 -8.78 -13.30 -13.82
N ILE A 22 -9.56 -13.47 -14.88
CA ILE A 22 -10.65 -12.60 -15.26
C ILE A 22 -11.96 -13.37 -15.24
N SER A 23 -13.01 -12.75 -14.71
CA SER A 23 -14.38 -13.28 -14.74
C SER A 23 -15.37 -12.17 -15.09
N ALA A 24 -16.29 -12.44 -16.01
CA ALA A 24 -17.33 -11.52 -16.42
C ALA A 24 -18.67 -11.92 -15.79
N PHE A 25 -19.25 -11.04 -15.00
CA PHE A 25 -20.58 -11.23 -14.40
C PHE A 25 -21.67 -10.68 -15.28
N ASN A 26 -22.68 -11.52 -15.57
CA ASN A 26 -23.90 -11.12 -16.25
C ASN A 26 -25.03 -10.94 -15.24
N PRO A 27 -25.48 -9.73 -14.95
CA PRO A 27 -26.53 -9.51 -13.95
C PRO A 27 -27.92 -10.02 -14.36
N GLN A 28 -28.19 -10.14 -15.66
CA GLN A 28 -29.47 -10.61 -16.15
C GLN A 28 -29.69 -12.10 -15.93
N THR A 29 -28.62 -12.90 -16.07
CA THR A 29 -28.66 -14.35 -15.87
C THR A 29 -28.05 -14.78 -14.54
N THR A 30 -27.47 -13.84 -13.80
CA THR A 30 -26.67 -14.08 -12.56
C THR A 30 -25.51 -15.05 -12.73
N ASN A 31 -25.12 -15.31 -13.98
CA ASN A 31 -24.06 -16.24 -14.33
C ASN A 31 -22.73 -15.53 -14.59
N PHE A 32 -21.66 -16.29 -14.44
CA PHE A 32 -20.32 -15.89 -14.86
C PHE A 32 -20.01 -16.47 -16.23
N SER A 33 -19.32 -15.71 -17.04
CA SER A 33 -18.92 -16.11 -18.39
C SER A 33 -17.54 -15.60 -18.72
N ALA A 34 -17.00 -16.08 -19.84
CA ALA A 34 -15.73 -15.65 -20.41
C ALA A 34 -14.56 -15.68 -19.38
N GLU A 35 -14.58 -16.68 -18.48
CA GLU A 35 -13.54 -16.86 -17.49
C GLU A 35 -12.25 -17.31 -18.16
N THR A 36 -11.16 -16.63 -17.84
CA THR A 36 -9.86 -16.91 -18.44
C THR A 36 -8.73 -16.38 -17.56
N THR A 37 -7.56 -16.91 -17.79
CA THR A 37 -6.32 -16.36 -17.25
C THR A 37 -5.51 -15.81 -18.41
N VAL A 38 -5.00 -14.58 -18.24
CA VAL A 38 -4.17 -13.91 -19.26
C VAL A 38 -2.82 -13.53 -18.66
N ALA A 39 -1.86 -13.17 -19.50
CA ALA A 39 -0.58 -12.64 -19.04
C ALA A 39 -0.78 -11.37 -18.21
N ALA A 40 0.13 -11.12 -17.28
CA ALA A 40 0.07 -9.98 -16.35
C ALA A 40 0.46 -8.65 -17.03
N ASP A 41 -0.29 -8.29 -18.08
CA ASP A 41 -0.11 -7.02 -18.81
C ASP A 41 -1.44 -6.44 -19.28
N SER A 42 -1.48 -5.12 -19.44
CA SER A 42 -2.68 -4.38 -19.84
C SER A 42 -3.13 -4.72 -21.26
N LYS A 43 -2.21 -5.07 -22.18
CA LYS A 43 -2.54 -5.38 -23.57
C LYS A 43 -3.37 -6.67 -23.66
N SER A 44 -2.99 -7.68 -22.89
CA SER A 44 -3.71 -8.95 -22.79
C SER A 44 -5.14 -8.74 -22.28
N VAL A 45 -5.31 -7.92 -21.23
CA VAL A 45 -6.64 -7.56 -20.72
C VAL A 45 -7.44 -6.78 -21.75
N ILE A 46 -6.88 -5.78 -22.42
CA ILE A 46 -7.57 -4.98 -23.44
C ILE A 46 -7.98 -5.88 -24.61
N THR A 47 -7.16 -6.83 -25.01
CA THR A 47 -7.48 -7.81 -26.08
C THR A 47 -8.66 -8.68 -25.69
N TYR A 48 -8.68 -9.17 -24.46
CA TYR A 48 -9.82 -9.90 -23.90
C TYR A 48 -11.10 -9.05 -23.90
N LEU A 49 -11.04 -7.82 -23.44
CA LEU A 49 -12.21 -6.91 -23.38
C LEU A 49 -12.77 -6.60 -24.78
N LYS A 50 -11.88 -6.41 -25.76
CA LYS A 50 -12.30 -6.19 -27.17
C LYS A 50 -13.01 -7.41 -27.73
N ARG A 51 -12.53 -8.63 -27.45
CA ARG A 51 -13.17 -9.89 -27.84
C ARG A 51 -14.53 -10.02 -27.19
N LEU A 52 -14.61 -9.85 -25.86
CA LEU A 52 -15.85 -9.91 -25.09
C LEU A 52 -16.91 -8.93 -25.63
N LYS A 53 -16.50 -7.69 -25.94
CA LYS A 53 -17.40 -6.67 -26.51
C LYS A 53 -17.95 -7.06 -27.89
N LYS A 54 -17.17 -7.79 -28.69
CA LYS A 54 -17.63 -8.30 -30.01
C LYS A 54 -18.63 -9.48 -29.87
N GLU A 55 -18.46 -10.32 -28.86
CA GLU A 55 -19.34 -11.45 -28.59
C GLU A 55 -20.71 -11.02 -28.06
N ILE A 56 -20.79 -9.82 -27.45
CA ILE A 56 -22.03 -9.25 -26.95
C ILE A 56 -22.69 -8.42 -28.08
N ALA A 57 -23.71 -8.93 -28.67
CA ALA A 57 -24.38 -8.33 -29.86
C ALA A 57 -25.15 -7.01 -29.57
N ALA A 58 -25.22 -6.55 -28.31
CA ALA A 58 -25.91 -5.35 -27.87
C ALA A 58 -24.95 -4.29 -27.30
N PRO A 59 -25.33 -3.01 -27.28
CA PRO A 59 -24.56 -1.98 -26.60
C PRO A 59 -24.37 -2.34 -25.12
N VAL A 60 -23.11 -2.51 -24.69
CA VAL A 60 -22.77 -2.91 -23.32
C VAL A 60 -21.80 -1.92 -22.69
N LYS A 61 -22.11 -1.52 -21.48
CA LYS A 61 -21.15 -0.81 -20.60
C LYS A 61 -20.31 -1.85 -19.86
N ILE A 62 -19.01 -1.79 -20.02
CA ILE A 62 -18.07 -2.65 -19.30
C ILE A 62 -17.53 -1.85 -18.13
N GLU A 63 -17.71 -2.36 -16.92
CA GLU A 63 -17.13 -1.86 -15.70
C GLU A 63 -16.17 -2.90 -15.13
N ILE A 64 -14.96 -2.47 -14.81
CA ILE A 64 -13.87 -3.36 -14.43
C ILE A 64 -13.46 -3.03 -13.00
N GLY A 65 -13.11 -4.06 -12.23
CA GLY A 65 -12.53 -3.83 -10.92
C GLY A 65 -11.51 -4.87 -10.54
N TYR A 66 -10.52 -4.43 -9.79
CA TYR A 66 -9.52 -5.30 -9.18
C TYR A 66 -9.17 -4.79 -7.77
N GLU A 67 -8.62 -5.68 -6.96
CA GLU A 67 -8.22 -5.39 -5.59
C GLU A 67 -6.89 -4.63 -5.55
N ALA A 68 -6.80 -3.58 -4.72
CA ALA A 68 -5.54 -2.88 -4.49
C ALA A 68 -4.50 -3.84 -3.91
N GLY A 69 -3.33 -3.87 -4.52
CA GLY A 69 -2.26 -4.79 -4.16
C GLY A 69 -0.87 -4.28 -4.58
N PRO A 70 0.16 -5.10 -4.44
CA PRO A 70 1.55 -4.72 -4.70
C PRO A 70 1.85 -4.40 -6.17
N THR A 71 0.96 -4.75 -7.10
CA THR A 71 1.11 -4.47 -8.54
C THR A 71 0.81 -3.02 -8.92
N GLY A 72 0.33 -2.22 -7.96
CA GLY A 72 0.06 -0.80 -8.14
C GLY A 72 -1.11 -0.49 -9.06
N PHE A 73 -1.11 0.70 -9.65
CA PHE A 73 -2.24 1.26 -10.39
C PHE A 73 -2.01 1.35 -11.92
N GLY A 74 -0.95 0.73 -12.42
CA GLY A 74 -0.62 0.73 -13.84
C GLY A 74 -1.76 0.21 -14.71
N LEU A 75 -2.34 -0.92 -14.33
CA LEU A 75 -3.46 -1.55 -15.04
C LEU A 75 -4.68 -0.61 -15.13
N LYS A 76 -5.09 0.05 -14.04
CA LYS A 76 -6.18 1.04 -14.05
C LYS A 76 -5.93 2.13 -15.07
N ARG A 77 -4.75 2.75 -15.02
CA ARG A 77 -4.39 3.85 -15.92
C ARG A 77 -4.42 3.45 -17.40
N ASP A 78 -3.93 2.25 -17.70
CA ASP A 78 -3.90 1.75 -19.07
C ASP A 78 -5.31 1.39 -19.60
N LEU A 79 -6.16 0.83 -18.75
CA LEU A 79 -7.54 0.53 -19.08
C LEU A 79 -8.35 1.81 -19.30
N GLU A 80 -8.21 2.82 -18.44
CA GLU A 80 -8.87 4.12 -18.60
C GLU A 80 -8.38 4.84 -19.87
N LYS A 81 -7.10 4.76 -20.19
CA LYS A 81 -6.53 5.28 -21.43
C LYS A 81 -7.09 4.58 -22.67
N ALA A 82 -7.47 3.32 -22.53
CA ALA A 82 -8.15 2.54 -23.56
C ALA A 82 -9.68 2.76 -23.62
N GLY A 83 -10.23 3.66 -22.79
CA GLY A 83 -11.65 4.03 -22.75
C GLY A 83 -12.54 3.11 -21.92
N TYR A 84 -11.97 2.35 -20.99
CA TYR A 84 -12.73 1.51 -20.06
C TYR A 84 -12.81 2.16 -18.68
N THR A 85 -13.92 1.99 -17.98
CA THR A 85 -14.05 2.36 -16.57
C THR A 85 -13.40 1.28 -15.70
N CYS A 86 -12.47 1.65 -14.84
CA CYS A 86 -11.75 0.71 -13.98
C CYS A 86 -11.69 1.20 -12.54
N HIS A 87 -12.15 0.37 -11.62
CA HIS A 87 -12.21 0.62 -10.18
C HIS A 87 -11.10 -0.18 -9.46
N VAL A 88 -10.42 0.46 -8.52
CA VAL A 88 -9.51 -0.23 -7.60
C VAL A 88 -10.19 -0.33 -6.26
N MET A 89 -10.33 -1.52 -5.74
CA MET A 89 -11.11 -1.81 -4.53
C MET A 89 -10.20 -2.01 -3.33
N ALA A 90 -10.56 -1.42 -2.18
CA ALA A 90 -9.85 -1.63 -0.95
C ALA A 90 -10.06 -3.08 -0.44
N PRO A 91 -9.00 -3.84 -0.13
CA PRO A 91 -9.09 -5.25 0.26
C PRO A 91 -10.02 -5.51 1.45
N THR A 92 -10.03 -4.61 2.41
CA THR A 92 -10.82 -4.71 3.65
C THR A 92 -12.32 -4.45 3.43
N SER A 93 -12.70 -3.86 2.30
CA SER A 93 -14.10 -3.51 2.01
C SER A 93 -14.83 -4.56 1.19
N ILE A 94 -14.11 -5.52 0.60
CA ILE A 94 -14.70 -6.57 -0.23
C ILE A 94 -15.28 -7.65 0.67
N TYR A 95 -16.60 -7.86 0.59
CA TYR A 95 -17.25 -8.94 1.32
C TYR A 95 -16.72 -10.29 0.87
N ARG A 96 -16.13 -11.02 1.79
CA ARG A 96 -15.70 -12.41 1.63
C ARG A 96 -16.46 -13.28 2.63
N PRO A 97 -17.14 -14.36 2.20
CA PRO A 97 -17.76 -15.29 3.16
C PRO A 97 -16.72 -15.80 4.15
N ALA A 98 -17.14 -15.99 5.41
CA ALA A 98 -16.26 -16.47 6.48
C ALA A 98 -15.45 -17.70 6.05
N ALA A 99 -14.18 -17.69 6.37
CA ALA A 99 -13.25 -18.78 6.07
C ALA A 99 -13.71 -20.07 6.79
N GLY A 100 -14.31 -20.96 6.10
CA GLY A 100 -14.77 -22.26 6.68
C GLY A 100 -15.04 -23.32 5.64
N VAL A 101 -15.24 -22.99 4.39
CA VAL A 101 -15.87 -23.96 3.50
C VAL A 101 -15.26 -24.13 2.11
N LYS A 102 -14.28 -23.33 1.64
CA LYS A 102 -13.86 -23.52 0.24
C LYS A 102 -12.39 -23.20 -0.02
N VAL A 103 -11.77 -24.08 -0.80
CA VAL A 103 -10.47 -23.86 -1.41
C VAL A 103 -10.48 -22.51 -2.14
N LYS A 104 -9.56 -21.63 -1.77
CA LYS A 104 -9.31 -20.34 -2.46
C LYS A 104 -8.79 -20.66 -3.86
N THR A 105 -9.37 -20.04 -4.89
CA THR A 105 -8.88 -20.12 -6.26
C THR A 105 -9.04 -18.74 -6.91
N ASP A 106 -8.09 -18.38 -7.75
CA ASP A 106 -8.03 -17.08 -8.44
C ASP A 106 -9.33 -16.81 -9.24
N ALA A 107 -9.93 -17.84 -9.84
CA ALA A 107 -11.22 -17.72 -10.52
C ALA A 107 -12.36 -17.31 -9.56
N LYS A 108 -12.38 -17.82 -8.32
CA LYS A 108 -13.39 -17.43 -7.32
C LYS A 108 -13.17 -16.01 -6.83
N ASP A 109 -11.91 -15.61 -6.69
CA ASP A 109 -11.58 -14.25 -6.31
C ASP A 109 -11.99 -13.27 -7.42
N ALA A 110 -11.70 -13.55 -8.69
CA ALA A 110 -12.19 -12.77 -9.84
C ALA A 110 -13.73 -12.67 -9.89
N ARG A 111 -14.47 -13.75 -9.60
CA ARG A 111 -15.94 -13.73 -9.51
C ARG A 111 -16.44 -12.82 -8.39
N THR A 112 -15.80 -12.87 -7.24
CA THR A 112 -16.15 -12.02 -6.09
C THR A 112 -15.94 -10.56 -6.42
N LEU A 113 -14.84 -10.22 -7.08
CA LEU A 113 -14.54 -8.87 -7.55
C LEU A 113 -15.57 -8.39 -8.59
N ALA A 114 -15.94 -9.24 -9.55
CA ALA A 114 -16.98 -8.90 -10.54
C ALA A 114 -18.34 -8.60 -9.90
N LYS A 115 -18.74 -9.36 -8.88
CA LYS A 115 -19.95 -9.08 -8.10
C LYS A 115 -19.82 -7.76 -7.34
N ALA A 116 -18.69 -7.52 -6.67
CA ALA A 116 -18.44 -6.28 -5.93
C ALA A 116 -18.56 -5.05 -6.85
N VAL A 117 -18.00 -5.12 -8.07
CA VAL A 117 -18.16 -4.07 -9.09
C VAL A 117 -19.61 -3.82 -9.42
N TYR A 118 -20.37 -4.87 -9.70
CA TYR A 118 -21.79 -4.72 -10.10
C TYR A 118 -22.66 -4.12 -9.00
N TRP A 119 -22.48 -4.59 -7.76
CA TRP A 119 -23.28 -4.14 -6.63
C TRP A 119 -22.76 -2.84 -5.99
N GLY A 120 -21.60 -2.34 -6.41
CA GLY A 120 -20.94 -1.19 -5.76
C GLY A 120 -20.58 -1.46 -4.29
N SER A 121 -20.41 -2.73 -3.93
CA SER A 121 -20.16 -3.16 -2.54
C SER A 121 -18.66 -3.18 -2.20
N TYR A 122 -18.00 -2.05 -2.36
CA TYR A 122 -16.58 -1.85 -2.05
C TYR A 122 -16.29 -0.38 -1.76
N SER A 123 -15.18 -0.12 -1.08
CA SER A 123 -14.60 1.22 -0.98
C SER A 123 -13.57 1.39 -2.09
N GLU A 124 -13.71 2.46 -2.87
CA GLU A 124 -12.77 2.73 -3.97
C GLU A 124 -11.47 3.32 -3.43
N VAL A 125 -10.35 2.79 -3.91
CA VAL A 125 -9.02 3.38 -3.71
C VAL A 125 -8.76 4.38 -4.83
N VAL A 126 -8.57 5.64 -4.47
CA VAL A 126 -8.22 6.70 -5.41
C VAL A 126 -6.70 6.71 -5.58
N PRO A 127 -6.17 6.37 -6.77
CA PRO A 127 -4.74 6.42 -7.02
C PRO A 127 -4.21 7.86 -6.97
N LEU A 128 -3.04 8.01 -6.41
CA LEU A 128 -2.28 9.24 -6.50
C LEU A 128 -1.81 9.51 -7.95
N SER A 129 -1.29 10.70 -8.21
CA SER A 129 -0.51 10.91 -9.43
C SER A 129 0.72 9.98 -9.45
N LYS A 130 1.24 9.66 -10.64
CA LYS A 130 2.47 8.85 -10.74
C LYS A 130 3.64 9.47 -9.99
N GLU A 131 3.67 10.78 -9.98
CA GLU A 131 4.71 11.55 -9.32
C GLU A 131 4.57 11.46 -7.79
N ASP A 132 3.37 11.69 -7.24
CA ASP A 132 3.11 11.54 -5.81
C ASP A 132 3.34 10.08 -5.33
N GLU A 133 3.07 9.09 -6.18
CA GLU A 133 3.44 7.69 -5.88
C GLU A 133 4.95 7.53 -5.70
N SER A 134 5.76 8.19 -6.55
CA SER A 134 7.22 8.13 -6.43
C SER A 134 7.73 8.77 -5.14
N TYR A 135 7.16 9.92 -4.72
CA TYR A 135 7.48 10.53 -3.43
C TYR A 135 7.05 9.64 -2.26
N ARG A 136 5.85 9.06 -2.32
CA ARG A 136 5.38 8.11 -1.31
C ARG A 136 6.31 6.90 -1.18
N ASP A 137 6.74 6.31 -2.29
CA ASP A 137 7.63 5.16 -2.29
C ASP A 137 9.00 5.53 -1.70
N TYR A 138 9.50 6.74 -1.96
CA TYR A 138 10.73 7.23 -1.34
C TYR A 138 10.61 7.40 0.18
N ILE A 139 9.48 7.95 0.64
CA ILE A 139 9.20 8.14 2.07
C ILE A 139 9.04 6.77 2.75
N ARG A 140 8.32 5.84 2.16
CA ARG A 140 8.17 4.46 2.66
C ARG A 140 9.53 3.75 2.77
N MET A 141 10.39 3.90 1.76
CA MET A 141 11.75 3.35 1.82
C MET A 141 12.55 3.92 3.00
N ARG A 142 12.40 5.20 3.31
CA ARG A 142 13.01 5.80 4.51
C ARG A 142 12.46 5.17 5.79
N ASP A 143 11.16 4.93 5.88
CA ASP A 143 10.55 4.29 7.04
C ASP A 143 10.97 2.82 7.19
N ASP A 144 11.13 2.10 6.09
CA ASP A 144 11.75 0.76 6.09
C ASP A 144 13.18 0.80 6.68
N ARG A 145 13.98 1.82 6.35
CA ARG A 145 15.31 2.00 6.95
C ARG A 145 15.24 2.27 8.45
N LYS A 146 14.23 3.00 8.91
CA LYS A 146 14.00 3.26 10.34
C LYS A 146 13.65 1.98 11.11
N GLU A 147 12.78 1.15 10.55
CA GLU A 147 12.46 -0.16 11.14
C GLU A 147 13.68 -1.12 11.12
N ALA A 148 14.46 -1.11 10.05
CA ALA A 148 15.70 -1.86 9.97
C ALA A 148 16.70 -1.39 11.04
N LEU A 149 16.84 -0.08 11.25
CA LEU A 149 17.69 0.49 12.31
C LEU A 149 17.22 0.06 13.70
N LYS A 150 15.93 0.10 13.96
CA LYS A 150 15.34 -0.38 15.22
C LYS A 150 15.71 -1.85 15.46
N LYS A 151 15.57 -2.70 14.44
CA LYS A 151 15.93 -4.12 14.51
C LYS A 151 17.43 -4.33 14.74
N ALA A 152 18.29 -3.58 14.03
CA ALA A 152 19.74 -3.65 14.20
C ALA A 152 20.14 -3.27 15.63
N LYS A 153 19.56 -2.20 16.18
CA LYS A 153 19.74 -1.76 17.57
C LYS A 153 19.34 -2.84 18.57
N GLN A 154 18.19 -3.49 18.36
CA GLN A 154 17.73 -4.59 19.20
C GLN A 154 18.66 -5.80 19.15
N ASN A 155 19.14 -6.16 17.96
CA ASN A 155 20.07 -7.27 17.77
C ASN A 155 21.40 -7.04 18.51
N LEU A 156 21.95 -5.82 18.42
CA LEU A 156 23.16 -5.45 19.15
C LEU A 156 22.96 -5.56 20.68
N LEU A 157 21.89 -5.01 21.21
CA LEU A 157 21.60 -5.08 22.65
C LEU A 157 21.38 -6.53 23.11
N SER A 158 20.72 -7.35 22.31
CA SER A 158 20.52 -8.77 22.60
C SER A 158 21.83 -9.56 22.57
N PHE A 159 22.75 -9.22 21.64
CA PHE A 159 24.09 -9.81 21.62
C PHE A 159 24.85 -9.47 22.91
N LEU A 160 24.88 -8.20 23.31
CA LEU A 160 25.55 -7.74 24.52
C LEU A 160 24.97 -8.42 25.78
N LEU A 161 23.64 -8.54 25.85
CA LEU A 161 22.98 -9.21 26.98
C LEU A 161 23.40 -10.69 27.11
N ARG A 162 23.55 -11.41 25.99
CA ARG A 162 24.06 -12.80 25.99
C ARG A 162 25.52 -12.92 26.41
N LYS A 163 26.23 -11.79 26.39
CA LYS A 163 27.65 -11.72 26.82
C LYS A 163 27.80 -11.06 28.21
N ASP A 164 26.68 -10.98 28.98
CA ASP A 164 26.62 -10.34 30.31
C ASP A 164 27.10 -8.87 30.34
N ARG A 165 26.96 -8.18 29.19
CA ARG A 165 27.28 -6.75 29.07
C ARG A 165 26.01 -5.95 29.18
N LYS A 166 25.80 -5.28 30.31
CA LYS A 166 24.63 -4.46 30.59
C LYS A 166 25.03 -3.01 30.78
N TYR A 167 24.35 -2.12 30.07
CA TYR A 167 24.47 -0.69 30.28
C TYR A 167 23.41 -0.21 31.25
N SER A 168 23.77 0.52 32.30
CA SER A 168 22.84 0.96 33.34
C SER A 168 22.11 2.26 33.04
N GLY A 169 22.48 2.98 31.97
CA GLY A 169 21.88 4.25 31.57
C GLY A 169 20.89 4.11 30.42
N SER A 170 20.41 5.26 29.95
CA SER A 170 19.53 5.31 28.75
C SER A 170 20.30 4.88 27.51
N PRO A 171 19.77 3.92 26.72
CA PRO A 171 20.41 3.45 25.50
C PRO A 171 20.43 4.55 24.41
N TRP A 172 21.39 4.42 23.48
CA TRP A 172 21.56 5.26 22.28
C TRP A 172 21.90 6.74 22.55
N THR A 173 22.27 7.09 23.79
CA THR A 173 22.89 8.38 24.14
C THR A 173 24.37 8.38 23.75
N GLN A 174 25.01 9.56 23.71
CA GLN A 174 26.48 9.66 23.47
C GLN A 174 27.29 8.86 24.47
N LYS A 175 26.83 8.83 25.73
CA LYS A 175 27.46 8.01 26.79
C LYS A 175 27.35 6.51 26.48
N HIS A 176 26.19 6.06 26.01
CA HIS A 176 25.98 4.67 25.59
C HIS A 176 26.85 4.31 24.38
N LEU A 177 26.90 5.17 23.36
CA LEU A 177 27.75 4.96 22.18
C LEU A 177 29.23 4.88 22.54
N SER A 178 29.69 5.73 23.45
CA SER A 178 31.04 5.66 23.97
C SER A 178 31.31 4.38 24.76
N TRP A 179 30.32 3.91 25.53
CA TRP A 179 30.39 2.64 26.24
C TRP A 179 30.44 1.46 25.27
N LEU A 180 29.64 1.44 24.23
CA LEU A 180 29.64 0.40 23.19
C LEU A 180 31.02 0.27 22.51
N LYS A 181 31.65 1.38 22.18
CA LYS A 181 32.97 1.41 21.54
C LYS A 181 34.10 0.87 22.45
N LYS A 182 33.89 0.89 23.75
CA LYS A 182 34.88 0.42 24.76
C LYS A 182 34.68 -1.04 25.17
N GLN A 183 33.69 -1.75 24.55
CA GLN A 183 33.46 -3.15 24.89
C GLN A 183 34.58 -4.02 24.35
N GLU A 184 35.22 -4.76 25.24
CA GLU A 184 36.24 -5.74 24.91
C GLU A 184 35.73 -7.15 25.14
N PHE A 185 36.14 -8.06 24.28
CA PHE A 185 35.80 -9.48 24.32
C PHE A 185 37.10 -10.31 24.21
N GLU A 186 37.15 -11.42 24.90
CA GLU A 186 38.28 -12.37 24.79
C GLU A 186 38.23 -13.06 23.40
N SER A 187 37.05 -13.47 22.98
CA SER A 187 36.83 -14.11 21.67
C SER A 187 37.07 -13.13 20.52
N PRO A 188 37.96 -13.40 19.57
CA PRO A 188 38.11 -12.62 18.36
C PRO A 188 36.81 -12.54 17.52
N ILE A 189 36.03 -13.61 17.54
CA ILE A 189 34.75 -13.66 16.82
C ILE A 189 33.72 -12.73 17.46
N ASP A 190 33.67 -12.64 18.77
CA ASP A 190 32.79 -11.69 19.47
C ASP A 190 33.18 -10.22 19.17
N LYS A 191 34.50 -9.94 19.05
CA LYS A 191 35.00 -8.61 18.61
C LYS A 191 34.53 -8.27 17.20
N LEU A 192 34.62 -9.20 16.27
CA LEU A 192 34.11 -9.02 14.91
C LEU A 192 32.57 -8.86 14.91
N THR A 193 31.87 -9.66 15.70
CA THR A 193 30.39 -9.61 15.77
C THR A 193 29.87 -8.25 16.26
N ILE A 194 30.47 -7.70 17.35
CA ILE A 194 30.03 -6.37 17.82
C ILE A 194 30.38 -5.29 16.80
N GLN A 195 31.53 -5.39 16.15
CA GLN A 195 31.92 -4.42 15.13
C GLN A 195 30.94 -4.38 13.96
N GLU A 196 30.50 -5.55 13.47
CA GLU A 196 29.53 -5.63 12.39
C GLU A 196 28.16 -5.09 12.81
N TYR A 197 27.70 -5.37 14.03
CA TYR A 197 26.48 -4.74 14.54
C TYR A 197 26.58 -3.21 14.64
N LEU A 198 27.70 -2.69 15.09
CA LEU A 198 27.94 -1.24 15.17
C LEU A 198 28.01 -0.60 13.79
N ASN A 199 28.70 -1.25 12.84
CA ASN A 199 28.77 -0.81 11.45
C ASN A 199 27.36 -0.71 10.83
N GLU A 200 26.54 -1.73 11.03
CA GLU A 200 25.17 -1.75 10.48
C GLU A 200 24.29 -0.65 11.11
N VAL A 201 24.36 -0.45 12.43
CA VAL A 201 23.63 0.64 13.11
C VAL A 201 24.08 2.00 12.57
N THR A 202 25.38 2.21 12.39
CA THR A 202 25.94 3.47 11.85
C THR A 202 25.49 3.69 10.42
N ARG A 203 25.66 2.69 9.55
CA ARG A 203 25.25 2.74 8.14
C ARG A 203 23.76 3.10 7.97
N LEU A 204 22.88 2.45 8.75
CA LEU A 204 21.45 2.73 8.69
C LEU A 204 21.10 4.13 9.20
N ASN A 205 21.77 4.58 10.27
CA ASN A 205 21.55 5.91 10.79
C ASN A 205 21.98 7.00 9.79
N ASP A 206 23.15 6.85 9.18
CA ASP A 206 23.66 7.80 8.18
C ASP A 206 22.76 7.81 6.93
N ALA A 207 22.28 6.64 6.51
CA ALA A 207 21.33 6.56 5.40
C ALA A 207 20.02 7.32 5.71
N ILE A 208 19.47 7.19 6.92
CA ILE A 208 18.24 7.90 7.33
C ILE A 208 18.48 9.42 7.34
N VAL A 209 19.62 9.89 7.83
CA VAL A 209 19.97 11.33 7.83
C VAL A 209 19.95 11.89 6.40
N LEU A 210 20.54 11.16 5.44
CA LEU A 210 20.54 11.58 4.03
C LEU A 210 19.14 11.56 3.42
N LEU A 211 18.31 10.55 3.74
CA LEU A 211 16.94 10.46 3.28
C LEU A 211 16.07 11.57 3.87
N ASP A 212 16.23 11.88 5.16
CA ASP A 212 15.51 12.97 5.82
C ASP A 212 15.86 14.34 5.20
N ALA A 213 17.14 14.58 4.90
CA ALA A 213 17.56 15.80 4.21
C ALA A 213 16.91 15.93 2.83
N LYS A 214 16.74 14.81 2.11
CA LYS A 214 16.09 14.80 0.79
C LYS A 214 14.58 15.02 0.90
N ILE A 215 13.92 14.45 1.91
CA ILE A 215 12.49 14.69 2.18
C ILE A 215 12.26 16.17 2.54
N GLU A 216 13.18 16.78 3.32
CA GLU A 216 13.11 18.22 3.61
C GLU A 216 13.26 19.07 2.34
N GLU A 217 14.08 18.65 1.37
CA GLU A 217 14.18 19.30 0.06
C GLU A 217 12.86 19.19 -0.72
N PHE A 218 12.27 17.98 -0.82
CA PHE A 218 10.99 17.75 -1.48
C PHE A 218 9.85 18.57 -0.87
N SER A 219 9.84 18.74 0.45
CA SER A 219 8.80 19.49 1.16
C SER A 219 8.73 20.97 0.75
N ARG A 220 9.82 21.51 0.17
CA ARG A 220 9.93 22.91 -0.28
C ARG A 220 9.50 23.13 -1.72
N GLU A 221 9.20 22.06 -2.45
CA GLU A 221 8.67 22.16 -3.81
C GLU A 221 7.28 22.81 -3.80
N ASP A 222 6.96 23.61 -4.80
CA ASP A 222 5.72 24.40 -4.87
C ASP A 222 4.47 23.54 -4.67
N ARG A 223 4.50 22.29 -5.11
CA ARG A 223 3.37 21.35 -4.97
C ARG A 223 3.09 20.91 -3.53
N TYR A 224 4.10 20.95 -2.65
CA TYR A 224 3.99 20.47 -1.28
C TYR A 224 4.09 21.57 -0.22
N LYS A 225 4.86 22.61 -0.49
CA LYS A 225 5.22 23.65 0.47
C LYS A 225 4.03 24.17 1.29
N ASP A 226 3.00 24.65 0.63
CA ASP A 226 1.83 25.21 1.33
C ASP A 226 1.11 24.20 2.21
N LYS A 227 1.06 22.92 1.77
CA LYS A 227 0.43 21.84 2.53
C LYS A 227 1.27 21.48 3.75
N VAL A 228 2.58 21.37 3.56
CA VAL A 228 3.53 21.06 4.64
C VAL A 228 3.51 22.18 5.68
N ASP A 229 3.58 23.45 5.27
CA ASP A 229 3.55 24.60 6.18
C ASP A 229 2.27 24.61 7.02
N LYS A 230 1.11 24.33 6.43
CA LYS A 230 -0.17 24.22 7.13
C LYS A 230 -0.19 23.07 8.13
N LEU A 231 0.31 21.89 7.76
CA LEU A 231 0.34 20.72 8.66
C LEU A 231 1.31 20.93 9.82
N ARG A 232 2.44 21.57 9.59
CA ARG A 232 3.45 21.84 10.63
C ARG A 232 2.99 22.87 11.69
N CYS A 233 1.87 23.57 11.49
CA CYS A 233 1.27 24.40 12.52
C CYS A 233 0.72 23.57 13.72
N PHE A 234 0.50 22.27 13.51
CA PHE A 234 0.01 21.39 14.57
C PHE A 234 1.17 20.79 15.37
N ALA A 235 1.02 20.78 16.71
CA ALA A 235 2.03 20.18 17.58
C ALA A 235 2.21 18.68 17.27
N GLY A 236 3.47 18.26 17.15
CA GLY A 236 3.83 16.87 16.85
C GLY A 236 3.90 16.51 15.36
N ILE A 237 3.58 17.43 14.47
CA ILE A 237 3.76 17.25 13.02
C ILE A 237 5.04 17.94 12.56
N ASP A 238 6.08 17.17 12.30
CA ASP A 238 7.31 17.61 11.64
C ASP A 238 7.19 17.50 10.11
N THR A 239 8.25 17.88 9.38
CA THR A 239 8.27 17.82 7.91
C THR A 239 8.06 16.39 7.39
N HIS A 240 8.67 15.39 8.02
CA HIS A 240 8.52 13.99 7.61
C HIS A 240 7.07 13.54 7.79
N VAL A 241 6.46 13.76 8.96
CA VAL A 241 5.06 13.39 9.22
C VAL A 241 4.12 14.12 8.27
N ALA A 242 4.34 15.42 8.00
CA ALA A 242 3.55 16.18 7.05
C ALA A 242 3.63 15.57 5.63
N MET A 243 4.83 15.20 5.17
CA MET A 243 5.02 14.58 3.86
C MET A 243 4.39 13.19 3.79
N VAL A 244 4.49 12.37 4.86
CA VAL A 244 3.77 11.10 4.96
C VAL A 244 2.26 11.32 4.78
N MET A 245 1.67 12.26 5.55
CA MET A 245 0.24 12.55 5.48
C MET A 245 -0.18 12.99 4.06
N ILE A 246 0.58 13.85 3.42
CA ILE A 246 0.26 14.35 2.08
C ILE A 246 0.33 13.22 1.04
N THR A 247 1.35 12.40 1.10
CA THR A 247 1.60 11.36 0.09
C THR A 247 0.81 10.07 0.32
N GLU A 248 0.37 9.77 1.54
CA GLU A 248 -0.50 8.62 1.81
C GLU A 248 -1.98 8.96 1.64
N ILE A 249 -2.40 10.17 1.98
CA ILE A 249 -3.81 10.57 1.93
C ILE A 249 -4.19 11.11 0.55
N GLY A 250 -3.29 11.86 -0.09
CA GLY A 250 -3.53 12.49 -1.40
C GLY A 250 -4.50 13.67 -1.32
N ASP A 251 -5.68 13.53 -1.91
CA ASP A 251 -6.70 14.59 -1.89
C ASP A 251 -7.58 14.48 -0.65
N TYR A 252 -7.46 15.45 0.25
CA TYR A 252 -8.27 15.56 1.46
C TYR A 252 -9.75 15.90 1.17
N ASN A 253 -10.04 16.53 0.03
CA ASN A 253 -11.42 16.90 -0.35
C ASN A 253 -12.29 15.69 -0.72
N ARG A 254 -11.71 14.52 -0.88
CA ARG A 254 -12.46 13.28 -1.10
C ARG A 254 -13.24 12.79 0.13
N PHE A 255 -12.95 13.34 1.31
CA PHE A 255 -13.66 13.00 2.53
C PHE A 255 -14.84 13.95 2.72
N THR A 256 -16.02 13.39 2.89
CA THR A 256 -17.27 14.15 3.04
C THR A 256 -17.45 14.76 4.43
N SER A 257 -16.72 14.25 5.43
CA SER A 257 -16.76 14.73 6.81
C SER A 257 -15.49 14.37 7.59
N ALA A 258 -15.30 14.98 8.77
CA ALA A 258 -14.22 14.65 9.67
C ALA A 258 -14.30 13.20 10.20
N GLU A 259 -15.50 12.68 10.39
CA GLU A 259 -15.76 11.30 10.82
C GLU A 259 -15.33 10.31 9.73
N ALA A 260 -15.61 10.62 8.45
CA ALA A 260 -15.16 9.80 7.32
C ALA A 260 -13.64 9.76 7.22
N PHE A 261 -12.97 10.88 7.50
CA PHE A 261 -11.51 10.95 7.58
C PHE A 261 -10.95 10.16 8.77
N SER A 262 -11.55 10.31 9.95
CA SER A 262 -11.15 9.56 11.15
C SER A 262 -11.31 8.05 10.96
N SER A 263 -12.40 7.65 10.30
CA SER A 263 -12.65 6.25 9.95
C SER A 263 -11.59 5.70 8.96
N TYR A 264 -11.22 6.50 7.98
CA TYR A 264 -10.14 6.14 7.03
C TYR A 264 -8.80 5.95 7.75
N LEU A 265 -8.50 6.75 8.77
CA LEU A 265 -7.29 6.63 9.59
C LEU A 265 -7.37 5.49 10.63
N GLY A 266 -8.50 4.80 10.75
CA GLY A 266 -8.68 3.77 11.76
C GLY A 266 -8.84 4.30 13.19
N LEU A 267 -9.17 5.58 13.35
CA LEU A 267 -9.31 6.25 14.65
C LEU A 267 -10.72 6.16 15.24
N CYS A 268 -11.64 5.44 14.59
CA CYS A 268 -12.96 5.17 15.13
C CYS A 268 -12.87 4.05 16.18
N PRO A 269 -13.39 4.25 17.42
CA PRO A 269 -13.50 3.18 18.39
C PRO A 269 -14.38 2.05 17.84
N GLY A 270 -13.88 0.81 17.86
CA GLY A 270 -14.73 -0.34 17.60
C GLY A 270 -15.66 -0.56 18.79
N GLU A 271 -16.98 -0.62 18.57
CA GLU A 271 -17.89 -1.12 19.59
C GLU A 271 -17.67 -2.62 19.76
N HIS A 272 -17.19 -3.02 20.94
CA HIS A 272 -17.30 -4.38 21.43
C HIS A 272 -18.43 -4.39 22.45
N SER A 273 -19.70 -4.41 22.00
CA SER A 273 -20.82 -4.75 22.85
C SER A 273 -20.86 -6.27 23.02
N SER A 274 -20.66 -6.73 24.23
CA SER A 274 -20.90 -8.12 24.67
C SER A 274 -22.39 -8.39 24.78
#